data_4a125737dbb591977e141db1d705ed5d
#
_entry.id   4a125737dbb591977e141db1d705ed5d
#
_cell.length_a   1.000
_cell.length_b   1.000
_cell.length_c   1.000
_cell.angle_alpha   90.00
_cell.angle_beta   90.00
_cell.angle_gamma   90.00
#
_symmetry.space_group_name_H-M   'P 1'
#
loop_
_entity.id
_entity.type
_entity.pdbx_description
1 polymer ?
#
loop_
_entity_poly.entity_id
_entity_poly.type
_entity_poly.pdbx_seq_one_letter_code
_entity_poly.pdbx_strand_id
1 'polypeptide(L)'
;ASDVYKRQMVHIGDWIEMPQNNVNGVVMDITLNIVKVQNFDNTIVTIPPYSLVSGSFINWRGMTESGGRRIMREYALKLDYIQPCTPEFLEKMKKFDADLADFITEKQKQAAEGKVANTDNPAGLVNGTIDTNVGLLRAYMTLYLKRHPFISKDLLLMVRTLAPTENGLPVQIYCFSSNKNWPSYESIQAEIMEHFVSVLPEFGLYPFQNPTARDYVISGLIESGKDLSTVDGIPWHSVLPKEEKV
;
A
#
# COMPACT_ATOMS: atom_id res chain seq x y z
N ALA A 1 43.74 -7.63 -8.13
CA ALA A 1 42.80 -6.81 -7.32
C ALA A 1 41.39 -6.77 -7.91
N SER A 2 41.28 -6.69 -9.25
CA SER A 2 39.97 -6.62 -9.93
C SER A 2 39.10 -7.90 -9.75
N ASP A 3 39.70 -9.09 -9.76
CA ASP A 3 38.92 -10.35 -9.70
C ASP A 3 38.42 -10.71 -8.30
N VAL A 4 39.16 -10.34 -7.26
CA VAL A 4 38.74 -10.53 -5.87
C VAL A 4 37.58 -9.59 -5.56
N TYR A 5 37.63 -8.37 -6.03
CA TYR A 5 36.57 -7.37 -5.83
C TYR A 5 35.27 -7.75 -6.54
N LYS A 6 35.36 -8.25 -7.78
CA LYS A 6 34.20 -8.73 -8.57
C LYS A 6 33.48 -9.90 -7.91
N ARG A 7 34.23 -10.85 -7.34
CA ARG A 7 33.67 -12.01 -6.63
C ARG A 7 32.97 -11.65 -5.31
N GLN A 8 33.27 -10.49 -4.74
CA GLN A 8 32.64 -10.01 -3.52
C GLN A 8 31.31 -9.26 -3.79
N MET A 9 31.12 -8.71 -4.99
CA MET A 9 29.95 -7.90 -5.33
C MET A 9 28.77 -8.72 -5.82
N VAL A 10 29.01 -9.76 -6.62
CA VAL A 10 27.98 -10.58 -7.26
C VAL A 10 28.39 -12.05 -7.24
N HIS A 11 27.46 -12.95 -6.94
CA HIS A 11 27.67 -14.40 -6.95
C HIS A 11 26.71 -15.07 -7.93
N ILE A 12 27.06 -16.26 -8.39
CA ILE A 12 26.14 -17.13 -9.11
C ILE A 12 24.92 -17.40 -8.21
N GLY A 13 23.73 -17.26 -8.77
CA GLY A 13 22.46 -17.37 -8.06
C GLY A 13 21.91 -16.05 -7.53
N ASP A 14 22.66 -14.94 -7.57
CA ASP A 14 22.14 -13.62 -7.20
C ASP A 14 21.11 -13.15 -8.23
N TRP A 15 20.04 -12.58 -7.73
CA TRP A 15 19.17 -11.76 -8.54
C TRP A 15 19.74 -10.34 -8.60
N ILE A 16 20.05 -9.89 -9.82
CA ILE A 16 20.54 -8.53 -10.09
C ILE A 16 19.63 -7.80 -11.09
N GLU A 17 19.63 -6.49 -10.96
CA GLU A 17 18.87 -5.62 -11.86
C GLU A 17 19.76 -4.49 -12.36
N MET A 18 19.85 -4.36 -13.70
CA MET A 18 20.59 -3.31 -14.41
C MET A 18 19.75 -2.85 -15.60
N PRO A 19 18.84 -1.88 -15.42
CA PRO A 19 17.93 -1.44 -16.48
C PRO A 19 18.65 -0.98 -17.75
N GLN A 20 19.80 -0.30 -17.59
CA GLN A 20 20.62 0.20 -18.70
C GLN A 20 21.20 -0.93 -19.60
N ASN A 21 21.26 -2.16 -19.07
CA ASN A 21 21.77 -3.33 -19.79
C ASN A 21 20.66 -4.35 -20.09
N ASN A 22 19.39 -4.03 -19.86
CA ASN A 22 18.25 -4.95 -19.96
C ASN A 22 18.42 -6.23 -19.10
N VAL A 23 19.05 -6.09 -17.95
CA VAL A 23 19.26 -7.18 -16.98
C VAL A 23 18.25 -7.04 -15.86
N ASN A 24 17.46 -8.09 -15.67
CA ASN A 24 16.62 -8.29 -14.49
C ASN A 24 16.40 -9.80 -14.32
N GLY A 25 17.28 -10.44 -13.57
CA GLY A 25 17.25 -11.88 -13.46
C GLY A 25 18.38 -12.46 -12.60
N VAL A 26 18.59 -13.75 -12.72
CA VAL A 26 19.50 -14.52 -11.89
C VAL A 26 20.83 -14.75 -12.62
N VAL A 27 21.91 -14.49 -11.92
CA VAL A 27 23.27 -14.73 -12.42
C VAL A 27 23.50 -16.24 -12.55
N MET A 28 23.75 -16.69 -13.77
CA MET A 28 23.97 -18.11 -14.08
C MET A 28 25.45 -18.49 -14.06
N ASP A 29 26.31 -17.62 -14.57
CA ASP A 29 27.73 -17.90 -14.73
C ASP A 29 28.55 -16.60 -14.69
N ILE A 30 29.74 -16.69 -14.12
CA ILE A 30 30.71 -15.59 -14.02
C ILE A 30 32.08 -16.11 -14.47
N THR A 31 32.57 -15.59 -15.58
CA THR A 31 33.92 -15.85 -16.09
C THR A 31 34.76 -14.58 -16.04
N LEU A 32 36.00 -14.68 -16.48
CA LEU A 32 36.90 -13.53 -16.58
C LEU A 32 36.34 -12.42 -17.51
N ASN A 33 35.68 -12.83 -18.59
CA ASN A 33 35.30 -11.93 -19.67
C ASN A 33 33.80 -11.67 -19.76
N ILE A 34 32.97 -12.52 -19.18
CA ILE A 34 31.50 -12.41 -19.27
C ILE A 34 30.79 -12.79 -17.97
N VAL A 35 29.67 -12.14 -17.71
CA VAL A 35 28.66 -12.51 -16.73
C VAL A 35 27.38 -12.83 -17.48
N LYS A 36 26.86 -14.04 -17.33
CA LYS A 36 25.57 -14.47 -17.91
C LYS A 36 24.47 -14.34 -16.89
N VAL A 37 23.40 -13.67 -17.28
CA VAL A 37 22.21 -13.51 -16.45
C VAL A 37 21.00 -14.06 -17.21
N GLN A 38 20.25 -14.92 -16.58
CA GLN A 38 18.94 -15.34 -17.07
C GLN A 38 17.89 -14.42 -16.50
N ASN A 39 17.30 -13.62 -17.38
CA ASN A 39 16.17 -12.75 -17.03
C ASN A 39 14.92 -13.57 -16.71
N PHE A 40 13.95 -12.96 -16.01
CA PHE A 40 12.70 -13.62 -15.64
C PHE A 40 11.78 -13.92 -16.83
N ASP A 41 12.00 -13.30 -18.00
CA ASP A 41 11.36 -13.64 -19.27
C ASP A 41 12.04 -14.80 -20.01
N ASN A 42 12.98 -15.49 -19.35
CA ASN A 42 13.81 -16.58 -19.88
C ASN A 42 14.85 -16.16 -20.94
N THR A 43 15.02 -14.89 -21.22
CA THR A 43 16.12 -14.43 -22.06
C THR A 43 17.45 -14.50 -21.32
N ILE A 44 18.54 -14.70 -22.05
CA ILE A 44 19.90 -14.69 -21.48
C ILE A 44 20.60 -13.42 -21.95
N VAL A 45 21.02 -12.61 -21.00
CA VAL A 45 21.83 -11.43 -21.24
C VAL A 45 23.26 -11.72 -20.82
N THR A 46 24.20 -11.37 -21.68
CA THR A 46 25.63 -11.47 -21.40
C THR A 46 26.22 -10.07 -21.31
N ILE A 47 26.82 -9.76 -20.17
CA ILE A 47 27.44 -8.46 -19.91
C ILE A 47 28.94 -8.63 -19.63
N PRO A 48 29.78 -7.68 -20.02
CA PRO A 48 31.15 -7.67 -19.59
C PRO A 48 31.24 -7.38 -18.08
N PRO A 49 32.15 -8.01 -17.33
CA PRO A 49 32.29 -7.73 -15.89
C PRO A 49 32.55 -6.27 -15.55
N TYR A 50 33.13 -5.52 -16.48
CA TYR A 50 33.34 -4.08 -16.32
C TYR A 50 32.03 -3.31 -16.12
N SER A 51 30.92 -3.74 -16.71
CA SER A 51 29.61 -3.10 -16.53
C SER A 51 29.16 -3.10 -15.07
N LEU A 52 29.53 -4.11 -14.28
CA LEU A 52 29.24 -4.16 -12.83
C LEU A 52 30.05 -3.18 -12.00
N VAL A 53 31.17 -2.68 -12.55
CA VAL A 53 32.07 -1.77 -11.85
C VAL A 53 31.86 -0.33 -12.30
N SER A 54 31.56 -0.12 -13.57
CA SER A 54 31.41 1.20 -14.17
C SER A 54 30.03 1.84 -13.97
N GLY A 55 29.02 1.01 -13.66
CA GLY A 55 27.64 1.48 -13.45
C GLY A 55 27.09 1.02 -12.10
N SER A 56 25.92 1.54 -11.77
CA SER A 56 25.15 1.05 -10.63
C SER A 56 24.28 -0.12 -11.00
N PHE A 57 24.12 -1.04 -10.08
CA PHE A 57 23.16 -2.16 -10.21
C PHE A 57 22.54 -2.45 -8.84
N ILE A 58 21.36 -3.06 -8.85
CA ILE A 58 20.69 -3.53 -7.65
C ILE A 58 20.99 -5.01 -7.49
N ASN A 59 21.48 -5.41 -6.32
CA ASN A 59 21.62 -6.80 -5.92
C ASN A 59 20.53 -7.13 -4.89
N TRP A 60 19.60 -8.01 -5.26
CA TRP A 60 18.46 -8.41 -4.44
C TRP A 60 18.82 -9.46 -3.38
N ARG A 61 20.10 -9.87 -3.25
CA ARG A 61 20.54 -10.81 -2.20
C ARG A 61 20.15 -10.29 -0.81
N GLY A 62 20.34 -9.01 -0.53
CA GLY A 62 19.94 -8.42 0.73
C GLY A 62 18.46 -8.63 1.06
N MET A 63 17.57 -8.55 0.06
CA MET A 63 16.17 -8.88 0.22
C MET A 63 15.97 -10.38 0.50
N THR A 64 16.66 -11.24 -0.24
CA THR A 64 16.56 -12.70 -0.08
C THR A 64 17.05 -13.17 1.30
N GLU A 65 18.07 -12.53 1.84
CA GLU A 65 18.64 -12.82 3.16
C GLU A 65 17.89 -12.10 4.30
N SER A 66 17.15 -11.04 4.00
CA SER A 66 16.39 -10.28 4.99
C SER A 66 15.12 -11.00 5.48
N GLY A 67 14.52 -10.50 6.54
CA GLY A 67 13.26 -11.00 7.11
C GLY A 67 12.01 -10.72 6.29
N GLY A 68 12.10 -10.00 5.14
CA GLY A 68 10.92 -9.71 4.36
C GLY A 68 11.15 -8.99 3.04
N ARG A 69 10.14 -9.06 2.16
CA ARG A 69 10.07 -8.32 0.91
C ARG A 69 9.11 -7.15 1.06
N ARG A 70 9.57 -5.94 0.72
CA ARG A 70 8.81 -4.70 0.90
C ARG A 70 7.54 -4.67 0.05
N ILE A 71 6.44 -4.27 0.70
CA ILE A 71 5.19 -3.84 0.07
C ILE A 71 5.09 -2.32 0.28
N MET A 72 5.00 -1.57 -0.82
CA MET A 72 4.83 -0.13 -0.80
C MET A 72 3.82 0.23 -1.89
N ARG A 73 2.54 0.36 -1.50
CA ARG A 73 1.42 0.62 -2.38
C ARG A 73 0.49 1.65 -1.76
N GLU A 74 -0.21 2.39 -2.61
CA GLU A 74 -1.08 3.48 -2.16
C GLU A 74 -2.34 3.59 -3.00
N TYR A 75 -3.36 4.20 -2.40
CA TYR A 75 -4.51 4.76 -3.10
C TYR A 75 -4.59 6.25 -2.78
N ALA A 76 -4.83 7.07 -3.81
CA ALA A 76 -5.19 8.47 -3.63
C ALA A 76 -6.69 8.55 -3.27
N LEU A 77 -7.01 9.24 -2.19
CA LEU A 77 -8.37 9.41 -1.70
C LEU A 77 -8.92 10.79 -2.13
N LYS A 78 -10.19 10.83 -2.48
CA LYS A 78 -10.90 12.08 -2.80
C LYS A 78 -10.95 12.98 -1.57
N LEU A 79 -10.50 14.23 -1.71
CA LEU A 79 -10.41 15.19 -0.61
C LEU A 79 -11.79 15.57 -0.06
N ASP A 80 -12.82 15.62 -0.89
CA ASP A 80 -14.19 16.03 -0.52
C ASP A 80 -14.82 15.12 0.55
N TYR A 81 -14.30 13.93 0.73
CA TYR A 81 -14.80 12.94 1.69
C TYR A 81 -13.96 12.85 2.98
N ILE A 82 -12.91 13.66 3.09
CA ILE A 82 -12.09 13.70 4.32
C ILE A 82 -12.79 14.60 5.32
N GLN A 83 -13.17 14.03 6.46
CA GLN A 83 -14.00 14.71 7.45
C GLN A 83 -13.50 14.42 8.87
N PRO A 84 -13.78 15.33 9.83
CA PRO A 84 -13.60 15.02 11.24
C PRO A 84 -14.48 13.85 11.67
N CYS A 85 -14.00 13.03 12.60
CA CYS A 85 -14.80 11.98 13.21
C CYS A 85 -15.81 12.60 14.21
N THR A 86 -17.09 12.28 14.03
CA THR A 86 -18.11 12.59 15.03
C THR A 86 -18.18 11.48 16.10
N PRO A 87 -18.72 11.76 17.30
CA PRO A 87 -18.93 10.74 18.32
C PRO A 87 -19.76 9.55 17.81
N GLU A 88 -20.81 9.82 17.03
CA GLU A 88 -21.69 8.79 16.45
C GLU A 88 -20.91 7.90 15.47
N PHE A 89 -20.05 8.51 14.66
CA PHE A 89 -19.21 7.78 13.73
C PHE A 89 -18.21 6.87 14.46
N LEU A 90 -17.58 7.38 15.52
CA LEU A 90 -16.68 6.56 16.35
C LEU A 90 -17.40 5.38 17.00
N GLU A 91 -18.62 5.55 17.49
CA GLU A 91 -19.42 4.45 18.04
C GLU A 91 -19.84 3.44 16.97
N LYS A 92 -20.12 3.88 15.74
CA LYS A 92 -20.32 2.98 14.59
C LYS A 92 -19.06 2.14 14.35
N MET A 93 -17.90 2.78 14.34
CA MET A 93 -16.63 2.12 14.01
C MET A 93 -16.14 1.16 15.10
N LYS A 94 -16.52 1.38 16.36
CA LYS A 94 -16.31 0.39 17.43
C LYS A 94 -17.05 -0.93 17.20
N LYS A 95 -18.19 -0.87 16.49
CA LYS A 95 -18.96 -2.09 16.12
C LYS A 95 -18.41 -2.78 14.88
N PHE A 96 -17.60 -2.07 14.10
CA PHE A 96 -17.03 -2.58 12.85
C PHE A 96 -15.89 -3.56 13.07
N ASP A 97 -14.98 -3.25 14.01
CA ASP A 97 -13.80 -4.07 14.30
C ASP A 97 -13.42 -3.97 15.78
N ALA A 98 -13.14 -5.10 16.44
CA ALA A 98 -12.88 -5.16 17.87
C ALA A 98 -11.57 -4.46 18.26
N ASP A 99 -10.49 -4.67 17.51
CA ASP A 99 -9.20 -4.03 17.82
C ASP A 99 -9.27 -2.51 17.57
N LEU A 100 -10.05 -2.10 16.57
CA LEU A 100 -10.32 -0.69 16.33
C LEU A 100 -11.16 -0.08 17.46
N ALA A 101 -12.10 -0.84 18.05
CA ALA A 101 -12.86 -0.42 19.21
C ALA A 101 -11.95 -0.15 20.41
N ASP A 102 -10.99 -1.03 20.68
CA ASP A 102 -10.01 -0.86 21.74
C ASP A 102 -9.12 0.37 21.50
N PHE A 103 -8.67 0.55 20.26
CA PHE A 103 -7.90 1.73 19.86
C PHE A 103 -8.68 3.03 20.08
N ILE A 104 -9.93 3.10 19.63
CA ILE A 104 -10.79 4.29 19.79
C ILE A 104 -10.99 4.59 21.27
N THR A 105 -11.31 3.57 22.05
CA THR A 105 -11.56 3.70 23.50
C THR A 105 -10.35 4.23 24.22
N GLU A 106 -9.17 3.70 23.93
CA GLU A 106 -7.92 4.16 24.54
C GLU A 106 -7.59 5.59 24.14
N LYS A 107 -7.81 5.98 22.89
CA LYS A 107 -7.59 7.36 22.44
C LYS A 107 -8.59 8.35 23.07
N GLN A 108 -9.85 7.97 23.21
CA GLN A 108 -10.84 8.76 23.90
C GLN A 108 -10.48 8.97 25.37
N LYS A 109 -9.98 7.94 26.04
CA LYS A 109 -9.50 8.02 27.43
C LYS A 109 -8.30 8.98 27.54
N GLN A 110 -7.31 8.85 26.68
CA GLN A 110 -6.14 9.72 26.64
C GLN A 110 -6.54 11.19 26.45
N ALA A 111 -7.47 11.46 25.55
CA ALA A 111 -8.00 12.80 25.31
C ALA A 111 -8.72 13.37 26.55
N ALA A 112 -9.51 12.56 27.24
CA ALA A 112 -10.18 12.96 28.47
C ALA A 112 -9.20 13.25 29.64
N GLU A 113 -8.04 12.60 29.65
CA GLU A 113 -6.95 12.85 30.61
C GLU A 113 -6.09 14.07 30.23
N GLY A 114 -6.41 14.77 29.13
CA GLY A 114 -5.66 15.92 28.63
C GLY A 114 -4.31 15.59 28.00
N LYS A 115 -4.07 14.31 27.70
CA LYS A 115 -2.86 13.88 27.00
C LYS A 115 -2.99 14.25 25.51
N VAL A 116 -1.99 14.92 25.00
CA VAL A 116 -1.90 15.16 23.54
C VAL A 116 -1.67 13.82 22.86
N ALA A 117 -2.52 13.48 21.90
CA ALA A 117 -2.44 12.22 21.20
C ALA A 117 -1.03 11.94 20.68
N ASN A 118 -0.48 10.78 21.02
CA ASN A 118 0.74 10.20 20.45
C ASN A 118 2.08 10.90 20.72
N THR A 119 2.18 11.79 21.74
CA THR A 119 3.47 12.42 22.09
C THR A 119 4.48 11.42 22.66
N ASP A 120 4.00 10.36 23.31
CA ASP A 120 4.86 9.35 23.94
C ASP A 120 5.39 8.29 22.97
N ASN A 121 4.82 8.22 21.78
CA ASN A 121 5.24 7.28 20.75
C ASN A 121 5.14 7.91 19.35
N PRO A 122 6.25 8.46 18.83
CA PRO A 122 6.27 9.05 17.49
C PRO A 122 5.83 8.08 16.37
N ALA A 123 6.09 6.78 16.53
CA ALA A 123 5.57 5.76 15.62
C ALA A 123 4.04 5.63 15.69
N GLY A 124 3.46 5.96 16.83
CA GLY A 124 2.01 6.01 17.01
C GLY A 124 1.32 7.10 16.20
N LEU A 125 2.02 8.21 15.89
CA LEU A 125 1.49 9.27 15.02
C LEU A 125 1.26 8.77 13.58
N VAL A 126 2.12 7.89 13.11
CA VAL A 126 1.99 7.29 11.77
C VAL A 126 0.83 6.30 11.74
N ASN A 127 0.55 5.64 12.87
CA ASN A 127 -0.43 4.56 12.98
C ASN A 127 -1.89 5.06 13.13
N GLY A 128 -2.15 6.34 12.91
CA GLY A 128 -3.50 6.87 12.86
C GLY A 128 -3.96 7.60 14.12
N THR A 129 -5.12 8.24 14.00
CA THR A 129 -5.78 9.05 15.04
C THR A 129 -7.28 8.81 15.00
N ILE A 130 -7.98 9.36 15.99
CA ILE A 130 -9.46 9.40 16.00
C ILE A 130 -10.04 10.74 15.53
N ASP A 131 -9.19 11.66 15.05
CA ASP A 131 -9.61 13.02 14.72
C ASP A 131 -10.32 13.10 13.37
N THR A 132 -9.85 12.32 12.40
CA THR A 132 -10.40 12.28 11.06
C THR A 132 -10.67 10.85 10.60
N ASN A 133 -11.60 10.69 9.66
CA ASN A 133 -11.88 9.38 9.07
C ASN A 133 -10.65 8.75 8.37
N VAL A 134 -9.77 9.56 7.78
CA VAL A 134 -8.49 9.07 7.21
C VAL A 134 -7.54 8.61 8.31
N GLY A 135 -7.46 9.36 9.42
CA GLY A 135 -6.67 8.96 10.58
C GLY A 135 -7.14 7.62 11.15
N LEU A 136 -8.47 7.44 11.23
CA LEU A 136 -9.08 6.21 11.72
C LEU A 136 -8.86 5.03 10.75
N LEU A 137 -8.94 5.28 9.44
CA LEU A 137 -8.59 4.29 8.41
C LEU A 137 -7.13 3.82 8.56
N ARG A 138 -6.21 4.75 8.78
CA ARG A 138 -4.79 4.39 8.99
C ARG A 138 -4.61 3.51 10.23
N ALA A 139 -5.31 3.82 11.31
CA ALA A 139 -5.31 2.99 12.52
C ALA A 139 -5.83 1.58 12.24
N TYR A 140 -6.98 1.48 11.59
CA TYR A 140 -7.57 0.20 11.20
C TYR A 140 -6.63 -0.63 10.33
N MET A 141 -6.08 -0.02 9.26
CA MET A 141 -5.17 -0.74 8.36
C MET A 141 -3.87 -1.16 9.06
N THR A 142 -3.37 -0.37 9.99
CA THR A 142 -2.21 -0.77 10.82
C THR A 142 -2.53 -2.00 11.66
N LEU A 143 -3.71 -2.05 12.29
CA LEU A 143 -4.16 -3.19 13.09
C LEU A 143 -4.38 -4.42 12.20
N TYR A 144 -4.99 -4.25 11.03
CA TYR A 144 -5.17 -5.31 10.05
C TYR A 144 -3.83 -5.92 9.62
N LEU A 145 -2.84 -5.11 9.28
CA LEU A 145 -1.51 -5.57 8.88
C LEU A 145 -0.78 -6.28 10.03
N LYS A 146 -0.94 -5.80 11.25
CA LYS A 146 -0.37 -6.46 12.44
C LYS A 146 -0.96 -7.85 12.69
N ARG A 147 -2.23 -8.07 12.35
CA ARG A 147 -2.89 -9.38 12.47
C ARG A 147 -2.58 -10.31 11.30
N HIS A 148 -2.18 -9.75 10.15
CA HIS A 148 -1.96 -10.52 8.94
C HIS A 148 -0.82 -11.53 9.11
N PRO A 149 -1.02 -12.84 8.81
CA PRO A 149 -0.06 -13.90 9.13
C PRO A 149 1.25 -13.79 8.34
N PHE A 150 1.21 -13.20 7.15
CA PHE A 150 2.37 -13.08 6.27
C PHE A 150 3.01 -11.69 6.25
N ILE A 151 2.63 -10.81 7.15
CA ILE A 151 3.32 -9.52 7.33
C ILE A 151 4.28 -9.62 8.50
N SER A 152 5.55 -9.25 8.25
CA SER A 152 6.60 -9.24 9.27
C SER A 152 6.23 -8.33 10.43
N LYS A 153 6.43 -8.82 11.66
CA LYS A 153 6.21 -8.07 12.88
C LYS A 153 7.48 -7.36 13.36
N ASP A 154 8.63 -7.78 12.85
CA ASP A 154 9.95 -7.29 13.26
C ASP A 154 10.47 -6.16 12.38
N LEU A 155 9.93 -6.04 11.15
CA LEU A 155 10.30 -5.00 10.21
C LEU A 155 9.32 -3.82 10.26
N LEU A 156 9.76 -2.69 9.70
CA LEU A 156 8.98 -1.46 9.70
C LEU A 156 7.59 -1.69 9.08
N LEU A 157 6.58 -1.26 9.83
CA LEU A 157 5.19 -1.28 9.40
C LEU A 157 4.58 0.09 9.68
N MET A 158 4.05 0.72 8.64
CA MET A 158 3.32 1.98 8.77
C MET A 158 2.26 2.13 7.67
N VAL A 159 1.21 2.86 8.00
CA VAL A 159 0.21 3.36 7.07
C VAL A 159 0.24 4.88 7.17
N ARG A 160 0.68 5.54 6.11
CA ARG A 160 0.94 6.98 6.13
C ARG A 160 0.22 7.73 5.01
N THR A 161 0.00 9.01 5.21
CA THR A 161 -0.39 9.92 4.14
C THR A 161 0.85 10.51 3.49
N LEU A 162 0.83 10.65 2.18
CA LEU A 162 1.85 11.37 1.43
C LEU A 162 1.40 12.80 1.14
N ALA A 163 2.26 13.58 0.47
CA ALA A 163 1.90 14.91 0.03
C ALA A 163 0.66 14.85 -0.88
N PRO A 164 -0.32 15.77 -0.72
CA PRO A 164 -1.46 15.86 -1.60
C PRO A 164 -1.03 16.04 -3.06
N THR A 165 -1.77 15.41 -3.97
CA THR A 165 -1.58 15.52 -5.40
C THR A 165 -2.84 16.07 -6.07
N GLU A 166 -2.81 16.30 -7.37
CA GLU A 166 -3.99 16.60 -8.18
C GLU A 166 -5.07 15.51 -8.11
N ASN A 167 -4.67 14.28 -7.77
CA ASN A 167 -5.57 13.13 -7.61
C ASN A 167 -6.08 12.96 -6.17
N GLY A 168 -5.77 13.89 -5.27
CA GLY A 168 -6.20 13.84 -3.88
C GLY A 168 -5.10 13.49 -2.90
N LEU A 169 -5.46 12.88 -1.76
CA LEU A 169 -4.55 12.52 -0.67
C LEU A 169 -4.14 11.04 -0.79
N PRO A 170 -2.88 10.73 -1.13
CA PRO A 170 -2.42 9.37 -1.14
C PRO A 170 -2.29 8.81 0.29
N VAL A 171 -2.84 7.62 0.51
CA VAL A 171 -2.64 6.82 1.73
C VAL A 171 -1.84 5.59 1.34
N GLN A 172 -0.63 5.50 1.87
CA GLN A 172 0.35 4.49 1.51
C GLN A 172 0.50 3.45 2.62
N ILE A 173 0.43 2.19 2.22
CA ILE A 173 0.83 1.04 3.03
C ILE A 173 2.31 0.80 2.80
N TYR A 174 3.08 0.73 3.88
CA TYR A 174 4.49 0.40 3.88
C TYR A 174 4.74 -0.70 4.90
N CYS A 175 5.02 -1.89 4.42
CA CYS A 175 5.26 -3.06 5.26
C CYS A 175 6.14 -4.08 4.53
N PHE A 176 6.40 -5.20 5.18
CA PHE A 176 7.22 -6.27 4.61
C PHE A 176 6.48 -7.61 4.71
N SER A 177 6.35 -8.29 3.57
CA SER A 177 5.89 -9.67 3.52
C SER A 177 6.99 -10.61 4.02
N SER A 178 6.67 -11.48 4.97
CA SER A 178 7.57 -12.54 5.42
C SER A 178 7.76 -13.64 4.38
N ASN A 179 6.80 -13.82 3.49
CA ASN A 179 6.93 -14.71 2.34
C ASN A 179 7.48 -13.92 1.14
N LYS A 180 8.69 -14.29 0.71
CA LYS A 180 9.43 -13.59 -0.35
C LYS A 180 9.30 -14.26 -1.72
N ASN A 181 8.70 -15.45 -1.78
CA ASN A 181 8.41 -16.13 -3.05
C ASN A 181 7.51 -15.22 -3.91
N TRP A 182 7.88 -15.03 -5.17
CA TRP A 182 7.23 -14.03 -6.01
C TRP A 182 5.72 -14.21 -6.17
N PRO A 183 5.19 -15.36 -6.60
CA PRO A 183 3.74 -15.55 -6.68
C PRO A 183 3.01 -15.34 -5.35
N SER A 184 3.58 -15.85 -4.25
CA SER A 184 3.01 -15.66 -2.91
C SER A 184 3.04 -14.20 -2.47
N TYR A 185 4.13 -13.50 -2.74
CA TYR A 185 4.25 -12.06 -2.46
C TYR A 185 3.20 -11.24 -3.23
N GLU A 186 3.01 -11.52 -4.52
CA GLU A 186 2.00 -10.83 -5.33
C GLU A 186 0.58 -11.11 -4.81
N SER A 187 0.29 -12.35 -4.40
CA SER A 187 -1.00 -12.71 -3.81
C SER A 187 -1.27 -11.97 -2.49
N ILE A 188 -0.28 -11.91 -1.60
CA ILE A 188 -0.39 -11.18 -0.33
C ILE A 188 -0.60 -9.69 -0.58
N GLN A 189 0.16 -9.12 -1.50
CA GLN A 189 0.04 -7.71 -1.86
C GLN A 189 -1.34 -7.38 -2.47
N ALA A 190 -1.84 -8.24 -3.36
CA ALA A 190 -3.16 -8.09 -3.95
C ALA A 190 -4.26 -8.16 -2.88
N GLU A 191 -4.24 -9.16 -2.01
CA GLU A 191 -5.20 -9.32 -0.92
C GLU A 191 -5.27 -8.06 -0.03
N ILE A 192 -4.11 -7.53 0.37
CA ILE A 192 -4.05 -6.33 1.20
C ILE A 192 -4.66 -5.11 0.48
N MET A 193 -4.35 -4.92 -0.80
CA MET A 193 -4.83 -3.76 -1.56
C MET A 193 -6.32 -3.88 -1.90
N GLU A 194 -6.80 -5.08 -2.19
CA GLU A 194 -8.23 -5.35 -2.38
C GLU A 194 -9.01 -5.13 -1.09
N HIS A 195 -8.49 -5.60 0.04
CA HIS A 195 -9.09 -5.33 1.35
C HIS A 195 -9.11 -3.83 1.64
N PHE A 196 -8.00 -3.13 1.41
CA PHE A 196 -7.89 -1.68 1.64
C PHE A 196 -8.98 -0.92 0.88
N VAL A 197 -9.15 -1.16 -0.41
CA VAL A 197 -10.17 -0.44 -1.20
C VAL A 197 -11.59 -0.85 -0.81
N SER A 198 -11.80 -2.10 -0.42
CA SER A 198 -13.12 -2.62 -0.05
C SER A 198 -13.68 -2.03 1.24
N VAL A 199 -12.81 -1.65 2.18
CA VAL A 199 -13.23 -1.08 3.47
C VAL A 199 -13.39 0.44 3.46
N LEU A 200 -12.89 1.13 2.44
CA LEU A 200 -12.97 2.59 2.35
C LEU A 200 -14.37 3.15 2.57
N PRO A 201 -15.45 2.58 1.98
CA PRO A 201 -16.81 3.09 2.18
C PRO A 201 -17.27 3.06 3.63
N GLU A 202 -16.81 2.10 4.45
CA GLU A 202 -17.13 2.05 5.88
C GLU A 202 -16.60 3.27 6.63
N PHE A 203 -15.48 3.81 6.18
CA PHE A 203 -14.88 5.05 6.69
C PHE A 203 -15.41 6.31 6.01
N GLY A 204 -16.41 6.18 5.11
CA GLY A 204 -16.91 7.29 4.30
C GLY A 204 -15.90 7.85 3.32
N LEU A 205 -14.95 7.03 2.88
CA LEU A 205 -13.85 7.41 2.01
C LEU A 205 -13.98 6.72 0.65
N TYR A 206 -13.46 7.40 -0.39
CA TYR A 206 -13.49 6.88 -1.75
C TYR A 206 -12.17 7.13 -2.45
N PRO A 207 -11.66 6.14 -3.24
CA PRO A 207 -10.46 6.34 -4.03
C PRO A 207 -10.72 7.32 -5.17
N PHE A 208 -9.68 8.03 -5.57
CA PHE A 208 -9.73 8.84 -6.78
C PHE A 208 -9.75 7.93 -8.01
N GLN A 209 -10.55 8.31 -8.95
CA GLN A 209 -10.64 7.69 -10.27
C GLN A 209 -11.00 8.78 -11.27
N ASN A 210 -10.34 8.80 -12.42
CA ASN A 210 -10.73 9.69 -13.50
C ASN A 210 -12.15 9.37 -13.98
N PRO A 211 -12.98 10.39 -14.25
CA PRO A 211 -14.31 10.16 -14.78
C PRO A 211 -14.27 9.32 -16.06
N THR A 212 -15.15 8.34 -16.13
CA THR A 212 -15.36 7.49 -17.29
C THR A 212 -16.55 7.97 -18.10
N ALA A 213 -16.74 7.45 -19.30
CA ALA A 213 -17.94 7.73 -20.09
C ALA A 213 -19.23 7.44 -19.32
N ARG A 214 -19.19 6.44 -18.43
CA ARG A 214 -20.31 6.08 -17.57
C ARG A 214 -20.65 7.19 -16.57
N ASP A 215 -19.65 7.83 -15.96
CA ASP A 215 -19.88 8.91 -15.00
C ASP A 215 -20.59 10.11 -15.66
N TYR A 216 -20.24 10.41 -16.92
CA TYR A 216 -20.93 11.43 -17.70
C TYR A 216 -22.38 11.04 -18.05
N VAL A 217 -22.63 9.77 -18.35
CA VAL A 217 -24.00 9.27 -18.56
C VAL A 217 -24.82 9.40 -17.29
N ILE A 218 -24.26 9.02 -16.14
CA ILE A 218 -24.93 9.15 -14.83
C ILE A 218 -25.23 10.61 -14.52
N SER A 219 -24.29 11.53 -14.76
CA SER A 219 -24.51 12.97 -14.60
C SER A 219 -25.67 13.47 -15.45
N GLY A 220 -25.71 13.10 -16.74
CA GLY A 220 -26.80 13.45 -17.63
C GLY A 220 -28.15 12.88 -17.23
N LEU A 221 -28.19 11.68 -16.63
CA LEU A 221 -29.40 11.08 -16.10
C LEU A 221 -29.91 11.84 -14.87
N ILE A 222 -29.01 12.22 -13.96
CA ILE A 222 -29.32 13.04 -12.79
C ILE A 222 -29.90 14.40 -13.22
N GLU A 223 -29.25 15.09 -14.15
CA GLU A 223 -29.70 16.37 -14.67
C GLU A 223 -31.08 16.28 -15.35
N SER A 224 -31.36 15.15 -15.99
CA SER A 224 -32.68 14.89 -16.60
C SER A 224 -33.77 14.44 -15.63
N GLY A 225 -33.47 14.34 -14.33
CA GLY A 225 -34.41 13.91 -13.30
C GLY A 225 -34.81 12.43 -13.36
N LYS A 226 -34.03 11.58 -14.04
CA LYS A 226 -34.30 10.14 -14.12
C LYS A 226 -33.88 9.42 -12.84
N ASP A 227 -34.67 8.42 -12.47
CA ASP A 227 -34.37 7.56 -11.34
C ASP A 227 -33.16 6.66 -11.66
N LEU A 228 -32.10 6.82 -10.88
CA LEU A 228 -30.85 6.05 -11.01
C LEU A 228 -31.00 4.59 -10.60
N SER A 229 -32.05 4.25 -9.84
CA SER A 229 -32.31 2.86 -9.43
C SER A 229 -32.64 1.95 -10.61
N THR A 230 -33.02 2.54 -11.74
CA THR A 230 -33.35 1.83 -12.98
C THR A 230 -32.15 1.61 -13.89
N VAL A 231 -30.97 2.12 -13.54
CA VAL A 231 -29.74 2.04 -14.36
C VAL A 231 -28.90 0.88 -13.88
N ASP A 232 -28.79 -0.17 -14.69
CA ASP A 232 -27.94 -1.32 -14.39
C ASP A 232 -26.49 -0.92 -14.23
N GLY A 233 -25.87 -1.49 -13.22
CA GLY A 233 -24.44 -1.39 -12.97
C GLY A 233 -23.98 -0.06 -12.36
N ILE A 234 -24.82 0.77 -11.77
CA ILE A 234 -24.41 1.82 -10.84
C ILE A 234 -23.91 1.14 -9.56
N PRO A 235 -22.70 1.43 -9.06
CA PRO A 235 -22.25 0.86 -7.81
C PRO A 235 -23.23 1.19 -6.68
N TRP A 236 -23.59 0.22 -5.88
CA TRP A 236 -24.57 0.34 -4.77
C TRP A 236 -24.15 1.39 -3.71
N HIS A 237 -22.87 1.70 -3.62
CA HIS A 237 -22.30 2.74 -2.76
C HIS A 237 -22.07 4.08 -3.48
N SER A 238 -22.44 4.22 -4.74
CA SER A 238 -22.45 5.50 -5.42
C SER A 238 -23.64 6.32 -4.91
N VAL A 239 -23.31 7.16 -4.01
CA VAL A 239 -24.10 7.87 -3.05
C VAL A 239 -24.92 8.96 -3.72
N LEU A 240 -26.19 8.74 -3.83
CA LEU A 240 -27.14 9.81 -3.46
C LEU A 240 -27.60 9.48 -2.04
N PRO A 241 -27.62 10.45 -1.09
CA PRO A 241 -28.24 10.24 0.19
C PRO A 241 -29.65 9.73 -0.08
N LYS A 242 -30.01 8.58 0.50
CA LYS A 242 -31.42 8.19 0.54
C LYS A 242 -32.10 9.31 1.31
N GLU A 243 -32.88 10.16 0.64
CA GLU A 243 -33.82 11.02 1.31
C GLU A 243 -34.67 10.11 2.19
N GLU A 244 -34.48 10.22 3.49
CA GLU A 244 -35.46 9.67 4.42
C GLU A 244 -36.77 10.38 4.07
N LYS A 245 -37.67 9.62 3.45
CA LYS A 245 -39.05 10.09 3.27
C LYS A 245 -39.62 10.33 4.65
N VAL A 246 -39.78 11.62 4.98
CA VAL A 246 -40.52 12.10 6.13
C VAL A 246 -41.96 11.63 6.03
#